data_8a504caa120c27d8cc96ed1c4dd7e73c
#
_entry.id   8a504caa120c27d8cc96ed1c4dd7e73c
#
_cell.length_a   1.000
_cell.length_b   1.000
_cell.length_c   1.000
_cell.angle_alpha   90.00
_cell.angle_beta   90.00
_cell.angle_gamma   90.00
#
_symmetry.space_group_name_H-M   'P 1'
#
loop_
_entity.id
_entity.type
_entity.pdbx_description
1 polymer ?
#
loop_
_entity_poly.entity_id
_entity_poly.type
_entity_poly.pdbx_seq_one_letter_code
_entity_poly.pdbx_strand_id
1 'polypeptide(L)'
;AYELTKAGIPCVLLEAGPHLTNEDYVNDEWEAFGQMAWLDGRATSGSWRVAKDFPDLPAWIVKAVGGTTTHWAGATPRFKDYEFKALSTYGKLEGASLLDWPISLEEMEPYYDKAEKALGSTHRHGRPPLPANNNYKVFANGAERVGYKFYATGPYATNAEPYDGRPASVQDGFNFQGDKQKSKWSTLVREIPRAIETGLCELRADSHAVQITHDSSGKADAVLYLDAEGNLHRQAAKVVCVAGNSIESPRLLLLSASSMFPDGLANSSGEVGCNYMRHLTGSMYARFEKPVHMYRGETMAGIIADEQPHNPSRGFVGGYYMETLALGPSFLASFVEPGAWGEDFTEMMDAYANTAGMWIVGEDMPQTSNRITLSDSSKDKWGLPVANVNYDDHANDVSMRTYAYEKAEALYKAAGAIGTHRTPPYPSTHNLGSLRMSELPKDGVLNRWGCAHDVKNLFVSDGSVMTTGGAANPTLTIVALAIRQAEYIAKSLNAGDL
;
A
#
# COMPACT_ATOMS: atom_id res chain seq x y z
N ALA A 1 14.25 -7.74 7.16
CA ALA A 1 15.68 -8.10 7.09
C ALA A 1 16.52 -7.19 8.01
N TYR A 2 16.51 -5.85 7.86
CA TYR A 2 17.40 -4.95 8.60
C TYR A 2 17.30 -5.14 10.14
N GLU A 3 16.10 -5.19 10.72
CA GLU A 3 15.96 -5.40 12.16
C GLU A 3 16.46 -6.78 12.63
N LEU A 4 16.34 -7.82 11.80
CA LEU A 4 16.88 -9.15 12.09
C LEU A 4 18.41 -9.17 12.03
N THR A 5 19.00 -8.57 10.99
CA THR A 5 20.47 -8.52 10.87
C THR A 5 21.12 -7.68 11.95
N LYS A 6 20.47 -6.60 12.41
CA LYS A 6 20.90 -5.86 13.63
C LYS A 6 20.89 -6.73 14.88
N ALA A 7 20.00 -7.71 14.96
CA ALA A 7 19.94 -8.68 16.05
C ALA A 7 20.91 -9.87 15.85
N GLY A 8 21.77 -9.84 14.84
CA GLY A 8 22.75 -10.88 14.54
C GLY A 8 22.19 -12.10 13.79
N ILE A 9 21.00 -11.99 13.20
CA ILE A 9 20.34 -13.09 12.50
C ILE A 9 20.59 -12.96 10.99
N PRO A 10 21.25 -13.95 10.35
CA PRO A 10 21.47 -13.95 8.91
C PRO A 10 20.16 -14.04 8.14
N CYS A 11 20.03 -13.26 7.04
CA CYS A 11 18.88 -13.22 6.18
C CYS A 11 19.25 -13.37 4.71
N VAL A 12 18.40 -14.07 3.94
CA VAL A 12 18.40 -14.04 2.48
C VAL A 12 17.13 -13.34 2.04
N LEU A 13 17.26 -12.32 1.20
CA LEU A 13 16.14 -11.63 0.53
C LEU A 13 16.03 -12.15 -0.89
N LEU A 14 14.89 -12.75 -1.23
CA LEU A 14 14.54 -13.15 -2.59
C LEU A 14 13.56 -12.10 -3.15
N GLU A 15 13.94 -11.43 -4.23
CA GLU A 15 13.11 -10.45 -4.94
C GLU A 15 12.88 -10.94 -6.36
N ALA A 16 11.63 -11.01 -6.76
CA ALA A 16 11.23 -11.53 -8.07
C ALA A 16 11.58 -10.60 -9.24
N GLY A 17 11.79 -9.32 -8.96
CA GLY A 17 12.14 -8.30 -9.96
C GLY A 17 13.61 -7.89 -9.91
N PRO A 18 14.01 -6.98 -10.83
CA PRO A 18 15.37 -6.51 -10.94
C PRO A 18 15.79 -5.60 -9.77
N HIS A 19 17.09 -5.45 -9.61
CA HIS A 19 17.66 -4.45 -8.72
C HIS A 19 17.87 -3.14 -9.50
N LEU A 20 16.86 -2.29 -9.50
CA LEU A 20 16.96 -0.95 -10.07
C LEU A 20 17.66 -0.02 -9.08
N THR A 21 18.41 0.93 -9.61
CA THR A 21 19.01 2.02 -8.86
C THR A 21 18.20 3.31 -9.07
N ASN A 22 18.46 4.33 -8.27
CA ASN A 22 17.81 5.63 -8.49
C ASN A 22 18.18 6.28 -9.82
N GLU A 23 19.25 5.84 -10.48
CA GLU A 23 19.64 6.32 -11.83
C GLU A 23 18.74 5.75 -12.92
N ASP A 24 18.10 4.60 -12.67
CA ASP A 24 17.19 3.96 -13.61
C ASP A 24 15.80 4.63 -13.61
N TYR A 25 15.49 5.48 -12.64
CA TYR A 25 14.24 6.22 -12.57
C TYR A 25 14.24 7.39 -13.55
N VAL A 26 13.13 7.58 -14.25
CA VAL A 26 12.98 8.64 -15.24
C VAL A 26 11.95 9.66 -14.82
N ASN A 27 12.27 10.95 -15.01
CA ASN A 27 11.38 12.05 -14.73
C ASN A 27 10.51 12.37 -15.97
N ASP A 28 9.89 11.31 -16.50
CA ASP A 28 8.93 11.37 -17.60
C ASP A 28 7.82 10.37 -17.33
N GLU A 29 6.55 10.81 -17.37
CA GLU A 29 5.43 9.96 -17.00
C GLU A 29 5.18 8.82 -17.97
N TRP A 30 5.33 9.05 -19.28
CA TRP A 30 5.12 8.01 -20.28
C TRP A 30 6.18 6.91 -20.19
N GLU A 31 7.42 7.32 -20.04
CA GLU A 31 8.53 6.38 -19.93
C GLU A 31 8.48 5.63 -18.59
N ALA A 32 8.20 6.34 -17.50
CA ALA A 32 8.03 5.73 -16.18
C ALA A 32 6.87 4.73 -16.16
N PHE A 33 5.76 5.01 -16.83
CA PHE A 33 4.67 4.06 -16.98
C PHE A 33 5.10 2.76 -17.65
N GLY A 34 5.90 2.83 -18.66
CA GLY A 34 6.40 1.66 -19.39
C GLY A 34 7.44 0.86 -18.63
N GLN A 35 8.32 1.54 -17.88
CA GLN A 35 9.47 0.90 -17.20
C GLN A 35 9.17 0.44 -15.78
N MET A 36 8.35 1.21 -15.07
CA MET A 36 8.28 1.10 -13.62
C MET A 36 6.89 0.85 -13.14
N ALA A 37 6.01 1.07 -13.98
CA ALA A 37 4.72 1.22 -13.53
C ALA A 37 4.26 -0.06 -13.00
N TRP A 38 4.52 -0.43 -12.88
CA TRP A 38 3.19 -0.87 -12.84
C TRP A 38 3.17 -2.28 -13.34
N LEU A 39 2.62 -2.98 -12.59
CA LEU A 39 2.14 -4.25 -12.92
C LEU A 39 1.81 -4.35 -14.38
N ASP A 40 2.60 -4.94 -15.16
CA ASP A 40 2.07 -5.59 -16.35
C ASP A 40 1.13 -6.69 -15.86
N GLY A 41 -0.18 -6.44 -15.90
CA GLY A 41 -1.18 -7.41 -15.50
C GLY A 41 -1.00 -8.75 -16.19
N ARG A 42 -0.43 -8.77 -17.41
CA ARG A 42 -0.11 -9.98 -18.16
C ARG A 42 1.13 -10.71 -17.62
N ALA A 43 2.07 -10.00 -17.04
CA ALA A 43 3.34 -10.57 -16.54
C ALA A 43 3.27 -11.03 -15.09
N THR A 44 2.37 -10.45 -14.27
CA THR A 44 2.32 -10.68 -12.84
C THR A 44 1.05 -11.35 -12.36
N SER A 45 -0.02 -11.23 -13.10
CA SER A 45 -1.33 -11.78 -12.75
C SER A 45 -2.17 -11.97 -13.99
N GLY A 46 -3.29 -12.59 -13.89
CA GLY A 46 -4.19 -12.88 -14.99
C GLY A 46 -5.31 -11.87 -15.15
N SER A 47 -6.45 -12.37 -15.59
CA SER A 47 -7.67 -11.57 -15.69
C SER A 47 -8.21 -11.28 -14.31
N TRP A 48 -8.62 -10.05 -14.09
CA TRP A 48 -9.16 -9.60 -12.83
C TRP A 48 -10.27 -8.55 -12.98
N ARG A 49 -11.06 -8.43 -11.92
CA ARG A 49 -12.15 -7.47 -11.85
C ARG A 49 -11.90 -6.52 -10.69
N VAL A 50 -11.23 -5.42 -10.92
CA VAL A 50 -10.90 -4.49 -9.84
C VAL A 50 -11.60 -3.16 -9.95
N ALA A 51 -11.81 -2.69 -11.16
CA ALA A 51 -12.68 -1.58 -11.46
C ALA A 51 -13.21 -1.73 -12.88
N LYS A 52 -14.47 -1.39 -13.12
CA LYS A 52 -15.08 -1.50 -14.45
C LYS A 52 -14.40 -0.62 -15.49
N ASP A 53 -13.91 0.54 -15.05
CA ASP A 53 -13.31 1.57 -15.90
C ASP A 53 -11.80 1.34 -16.13
N PHE A 54 -11.20 0.40 -15.39
CA PHE A 54 -9.80 -0.01 -15.50
C PHE A 54 -9.67 -1.54 -15.46
N PRO A 55 -10.27 -2.27 -16.39
CA PRO A 55 -10.38 -3.73 -16.32
C PRO A 55 -9.04 -4.46 -16.36
N ASP A 56 -8.02 -3.84 -16.97
CA ASP A 56 -6.68 -4.42 -17.14
C ASP A 56 -5.68 -3.91 -16.09
N LEU A 57 -6.11 -3.04 -15.17
CA LEU A 57 -5.28 -2.47 -14.11
C LEU A 57 -5.91 -2.72 -12.74
N PRO A 58 -5.74 -3.89 -12.17
CA PRO A 58 -6.45 -4.30 -10.95
C PRO A 58 -5.91 -3.69 -9.68
N ALA A 59 -4.63 -3.47 -9.64
CA ALA A 59 -3.90 -2.90 -8.52
C ALA A 59 -2.55 -2.37 -8.99
N TRP A 60 -1.93 -1.56 -8.16
CA TRP A 60 -0.63 -1.01 -8.44
C TRP A 60 0.42 -1.74 -7.59
N ILE A 61 1.28 -2.50 -8.23
CA ILE A 61 2.35 -3.27 -7.59
C ILE A 61 3.65 -2.99 -8.35
N VAL A 62 4.75 -2.83 -7.63
CA VAL A 62 6.08 -2.71 -8.20
C VAL A 62 6.85 -3.99 -7.96
N LYS A 63 7.32 -4.60 -9.02
CA LYS A 63 8.15 -5.81 -9.00
C LYS A 63 9.61 -5.43 -9.23
N ALA A 64 10.27 -5.02 -8.18
CA ALA A 64 11.68 -4.65 -8.16
C ALA A 64 12.19 -4.65 -6.72
N VAL A 65 13.49 -4.66 -6.53
CA VAL A 65 14.11 -4.48 -5.21
C VAL A 65 13.63 -3.18 -4.58
N GLY A 66 13.07 -3.27 -3.38
CA GLY A 66 12.43 -2.13 -2.70
C GLY A 66 10.92 -2.08 -2.83
N GLY A 67 10.35 -2.83 -3.77
CA GLY A 67 8.91 -2.97 -3.97
C GLY A 67 8.20 -1.64 -4.18
N THR A 68 6.91 -1.58 -3.87
CA THR A 68 6.06 -0.40 -4.07
C THR A 68 6.52 0.84 -3.31
N THR A 69 7.38 0.69 -2.26
CA THR A 69 7.93 1.87 -1.56
C THR A 69 8.82 2.75 -2.44
N THR A 70 9.30 2.26 -3.57
CA THR A 70 10.05 3.05 -4.55
C THR A 70 9.16 4.08 -5.27
N HIS A 71 7.87 3.76 -5.44
CA HIS A 71 6.89 4.57 -6.19
C HIS A 71 5.76 5.18 -5.35
N TRP A 72 5.71 4.96 -4.05
CA TRP A 72 4.66 5.53 -3.20
C TRP A 72 4.81 7.04 -3.01
N ALA A 73 3.74 7.70 -2.60
CA ALA A 73 3.76 9.16 -2.36
C ALA A 73 4.30 9.57 -0.99
N GLY A 74 4.49 8.63 -0.08
CA GLY A 74 5.14 8.89 1.21
C GLY A 74 4.22 9.27 2.36
N ALA A 75 2.90 9.19 2.24
CA ALA A 75 1.99 9.52 3.33
C ALA A 75 2.13 8.57 4.54
N THR A 76 2.24 9.14 5.76
CA THR A 76 2.53 8.39 6.98
C THR A 76 1.58 8.71 8.15
N PRO A 77 0.25 8.78 7.95
CA PRO A 77 -0.68 8.92 9.07
C PRO A 77 -0.72 7.64 9.90
N ARG A 78 -0.95 7.79 11.22
CA ARG A 78 -1.17 6.65 12.13
C ARG A 78 -2.63 6.22 12.10
N PHE A 79 -2.88 4.95 12.29
CA PHE A 79 -4.19 4.43 12.67
C PHE A 79 -4.61 4.98 14.03
N LYS A 80 -5.91 5.12 14.23
CA LYS A 80 -6.55 5.52 15.50
C LYS A 80 -7.03 4.29 16.26
N ASP A 81 -7.30 4.44 17.55
CA ASP A 81 -7.71 3.33 18.41
C ASP A 81 -8.94 2.57 17.88
N TYR A 82 -9.95 3.28 17.38
CA TYR A 82 -11.16 2.66 16.84
C TYR A 82 -10.90 1.84 15.54
N GLU A 83 -9.85 2.16 14.77
CA GLU A 83 -9.49 1.41 13.56
C GLU A 83 -8.89 0.03 13.88
N PHE A 84 -8.34 -0.15 15.11
CA PHE A 84 -7.97 -1.47 15.64
C PHE A 84 -9.18 -2.24 16.23
N LYS A 85 -10.31 -1.58 16.41
CA LYS A 85 -11.52 -2.09 17.05
C LYS A 85 -12.73 -1.96 16.13
N ALA A 86 -12.56 -2.28 14.85
CA ALA A 86 -13.57 -2.02 13.82
C ALA A 86 -14.89 -2.74 14.12
N LEU A 87 -14.88 -4.03 14.48
CA LEU A 87 -16.10 -4.75 14.83
C LEU A 87 -16.76 -4.18 16.09
N SER A 88 -15.99 -3.91 17.14
CA SER A 88 -16.51 -3.34 18.37
C SER A 88 -17.05 -1.92 18.19
N THR A 89 -16.47 -1.14 17.27
CA THR A 89 -16.85 0.26 17.03
C THR A 89 -18.01 0.38 16.07
N TYR A 90 -17.99 -0.35 14.95
CA TYR A 90 -18.97 -0.24 13.88
C TYR A 90 -20.14 -1.20 14.05
N GLY A 91 -19.96 -2.26 14.83
CA GLY A 91 -20.91 -3.35 14.94
C GLY A 91 -20.86 -4.28 13.71
N LYS A 92 -21.81 -5.20 13.67
CA LYS A 92 -21.96 -6.10 12.51
C LYS A 92 -22.58 -5.35 11.34
N LEU A 93 -21.95 -5.48 10.19
CA LEU A 93 -22.42 -4.92 8.92
C LEU A 93 -22.74 -6.07 7.96
N GLU A 94 -23.91 -6.06 7.36
CA GLU A 94 -24.32 -7.10 6.41
C GLU A 94 -23.37 -7.15 5.20
N GLY A 95 -22.84 -8.31 4.88
CA GLY A 95 -21.88 -8.50 3.78
C GLY A 95 -20.42 -8.23 4.16
N ALA A 96 -20.14 -7.55 5.28
CA ALA A 96 -18.79 -7.32 5.75
C ALA A 96 -18.34 -8.36 6.79
N SER A 97 -17.07 -8.73 6.74
CA SER A 97 -16.43 -9.68 7.66
C SER A 97 -15.54 -8.99 8.69
N LEU A 98 -16.06 -7.93 9.32
CA LEU A 98 -15.34 -7.13 10.31
C LEU A 98 -14.86 -7.97 11.50
N LEU A 99 -13.64 -7.69 11.94
CA LEU A 99 -13.04 -8.19 13.18
C LEU A 99 -12.34 -7.03 13.89
N ASP A 100 -12.13 -7.18 15.20
CA ASP A 100 -11.15 -6.40 15.91
C ASP A 100 -9.75 -6.98 15.67
N TRP A 101 -8.76 -6.12 15.62
CA TRP A 101 -7.38 -6.57 15.50
C TRP A 101 -6.94 -7.30 16.78
N PRO A 102 -6.10 -8.34 16.70
CA PRO A 102 -5.56 -9.02 17.88
C PRO A 102 -4.45 -8.22 18.59
N ILE A 103 -4.32 -6.94 18.26
CA ILE A 103 -3.37 -5.97 18.82
C ILE A 103 -4.06 -4.62 19.02
N SER A 104 -3.58 -3.82 19.98
CA SER A 104 -4.13 -2.49 20.27
C SER A 104 -3.24 -1.36 19.76
N LEU A 105 -3.78 -0.14 19.69
CA LEU A 105 -2.98 1.06 19.39
C LEU A 105 -1.89 1.26 20.45
N GLU A 106 -2.17 1.07 21.74
CA GLU A 106 -1.19 1.23 22.82
C GLU A 106 0.03 0.32 22.60
N GLU A 107 -0.20 -0.92 22.17
CA GLU A 107 0.89 -1.85 21.85
C GLU A 107 1.67 -1.39 20.60
N MET A 108 0.99 -0.74 19.65
CA MET A 108 1.61 -0.28 18.39
C MET A 108 2.35 1.05 18.51
N GLU A 109 2.00 1.92 19.47
CA GLU A 109 2.60 3.26 19.59
C GLU A 109 4.14 3.27 19.61
N PRO A 110 4.85 2.43 20.38
CA PRO A 110 6.31 2.42 20.36
C PRO A 110 6.89 1.99 18.99
N TYR A 111 6.17 1.19 18.23
CA TYR A 111 6.58 0.76 16.90
C TYR A 111 6.27 1.82 15.85
N TYR A 112 5.17 2.56 15.99
CA TYR A 112 4.93 3.76 15.21
C TYR A 112 6.04 4.80 15.40
N ASP A 113 6.47 5.05 16.64
CA ASP A 113 7.59 5.96 16.91
C ASP A 113 8.89 5.52 16.24
N LYS A 114 9.20 4.21 16.28
CA LYS A 114 10.36 3.65 15.57
C LYS A 114 10.24 3.82 14.06
N ALA A 115 9.07 3.49 13.51
CA ALA A 115 8.79 3.61 12.08
C ALA A 115 8.87 5.06 11.61
N GLU A 116 8.21 6.01 12.28
CA GLU A 116 8.26 7.43 11.93
C GLU A 116 9.69 8.01 11.93
N LYS A 117 10.50 7.62 12.92
CA LYS A 117 11.93 7.99 12.96
C LYS A 117 12.71 7.36 11.80
N ALA A 118 12.45 6.09 11.46
CA ALA A 118 13.09 5.42 10.34
C ALA A 118 12.71 6.07 8.99
N LEU A 119 11.45 6.39 8.82
CA LEU A 119 10.95 7.03 7.60
C LEU A 119 11.35 8.51 7.49
N GLY A 120 11.58 9.19 8.61
CA GLY A 120 11.79 10.63 8.67
C GLY A 120 10.48 11.40 8.49
N SER A 121 9.38 10.88 9.03
CA SER A 121 8.04 11.45 8.86
C SER A 121 7.98 12.91 9.29
N THR A 122 7.55 13.79 8.39
CA THR A 122 7.36 15.21 8.66
C THR A 122 6.28 15.43 9.72
N HIS A 123 6.31 16.56 10.42
CA HIS A 123 5.44 16.85 11.57
C HIS A 123 5.59 15.89 12.77
N ARG A 124 6.55 14.98 12.72
CA ARG A 124 6.81 14.00 13.80
C ARG A 124 8.23 14.13 14.31
N HIS A 125 8.43 13.87 15.61
CA HIS A 125 9.77 13.85 16.24
C HIS A 125 10.63 15.07 15.91
N GLY A 126 10.03 16.26 15.86
CA GLY A 126 10.71 17.52 15.56
C GLY A 126 11.04 17.75 14.07
N ARG A 127 10.60 16.85 13.17
CA ARG A 127 10.80 17.03 11.73
C ARG A 127 9.90 18.14 11.19
N PRO A 128 10.45 19.05 10.36
CA PRO A 128 9.68 20.15 9.81
C PRO A 128 8.63 19.69 8.79
N PRO A 129 7.60 20.51 8.55
CA PRO A 129 6.63 20.27 7.49
C PRO A 129 7.26 20.37 6.09
N LEU A 130 6.64 19.73 5.09
CA LEU A 130 6.96 20.03 3.69
C LEU A 130 6.58 21.48 3.33
N PRO A 131 7.30 22.12 2.41
CA PRO A 131 6.88 23.41 1.88
C PRO A 131 5.51 23.35 1.23
N ALA A 132 4.65 24.33 1.51
CA ALA A 132 3.33 24.44 0.94
C ALA A 132 3.40 24.80 -0.56
N ASN A 133 3.12 23.87 -1.46
CA ASN A 133 2.98 24.14 -2.88
C ASN A 133 1.63 24.81 -3.22
N ASN A 134 1.42 25.21 -4.46
CA ASN A 134 0.20 25.90 -4.84
C ASN A 134 -1.04 25.02 -4.77
N ASN A 135 -0.93 23.73 -5.12
CA ASN A 135 -2.04 22.79 -4.99
C ASN A 135 -2.52 22.72 -3.53
N TYR A 136 -1.59 22.57 -2.59
CA TYR A 136 -1.92 22.60 -1.17
C TYR A 136 -2.52 23.95 -0.71
N LYS A 137 -2.01 25.08 -1.17
CA LYS A 137 -2.54 26.40 -0.77
C LYS A 137 -4.00 26.58 -1.18
N VAL A 138 -4.38 26.12 -2.38
CA VAL A 138 -5.78 26.12 -2.84
C VAL A 138 -6.63 25.18 -2.00
N PHE A 139 -6.16 23.99 -1.76
CA PHE A 139 -6.77 22.97 -0.94
C PHE A 139 -7.00 23.44 0.51
N ALA A 140 -5.98 24.01 1.15
CA ALA A 140 -6.05 24.56 2.50
C ALA A 140 -7.01 25.76 2.60
N ASN A 141 -7.01 26.64 1.60
CA ASN A 141 -7.98 27.75 1.53
C ASN A 141 -9.42 27.26 1.47
N GLY A 142 -9.68 26.22 0.68
CA GLY A 142 -11.00 25.59 0.65
C GLY A 142 -11.36 24.94 1.98
N ALA A 143 -10.43 24.20 2.59
CA ALA A 143 -10.62 23.56 3.88
C ALA A 143 -10.99 24.55 4.98
N GLU A 144 -10.27 25.68 5.07
CA GLU A 144 -10.56 26.76 6.01
C GLU A 144 -11.97 27.33 5.82
N ARG A 145 -12.35 27.58 4.56
CA ARG A 145 -13.66 28.18 4.21
C ARG A 145 -14.84 27.26 4.49
N VAL A 146 -14.69 25.94 4.36
CA VAL A 146 -15.72 24.98 4.74
C VAL A 146 -15.68 24.58 6.22
N GLY A 147 -14.71 25.11 6.98
CA GLY A 147 -14.63 24.99 8.43
C GLY A 147 -13.83 23.79 8.94
N TYR A 148 -13.07 23.11 8.10
CA TYR A 148 -12.13 22.06 8.53
C TYR A 148 -11.01 22.61 9.43
N LYS A 149 -10.49 21.78 10.33
CA LYS A 149 -9.54 22.16 11.37
C LYS A 149 -8.22 21.40 11.30
N PHE A 150 -8.23 20.19 10.73
CA PHE A 150 -7.08 19.28 10.73
C PHE A 150 -6.56 19.11 9.30
N TYR A 151 -5.79 20.08 8.83
CA TYR A 151 -5.12 20.04 7.54
C TYR A 151 -3.67 20.52 7.66
N ALA A 152 -2.77 19.82 6.96
CA ALA A 152 -1.33 20.08 7.04
C ALA A 152 -0.58 19.59 5.78
N THR A 153 0.69 20.00 5.65
CA THR A 153 1.60 19.51 4.62
C THR A 153 2.33 18.22 5.07
N GLY A 154 1.59 17.24 5.52
CA GLY A 154 2.08 15.96 6.03
C GLY A 154 1.16 15.38 7.10
N PRO A 155 1.57 14.24 7.72
CA PRO A 155 2.92 13.66 7.73
C PRO A 155 3.29 12.87 6.46
N TYR A 156 4.51 13.09 5.96
CA TYR A 156 5.07 12.41 4.77
C TYR A 156 6.50 11.94 5.02
N ALA A 157 6.89 10.83 4.39
CA ALA A 157 8.24 10.25 4.46
C ALA A 157 9.23 10.88 3.46
N THR A 158 8.92 12.07 2.94
CA THR A 158 9.80 12.88 2.10
C THR A 158 10.49 13.94 2.95
N ASN A 159 11.78 14.08 2.82
CA ASN A 159 12.55 14.98 3.64
C ASN A 159 12.32 16.46 3.26
N ALA A 160 11.85 17.29 4.19
CA ALA A 160 11.79 18.73 4.03
C ALA A 160 13.16 19.43 4.27
N GLU A 161 14.05 18.77 4.99
CA GLU A 161 15.46 19.09 5.23
C GLU A 161 16.28 17.82 5.26
N PRO A 162 17.61 17.84 5.07
CA PRO A 162 18.43 16.61 5.09
C PRO A 162 18.20 15.81 6.37
N TYR A 163 18.02 14.51 6.21
CA TYR A 163 17.79 13.60 7.33
C TYR A 163 18.25 12.18 7.02
N ASP A 164 18.91 11.55 7.97
CA ASP A 164 19.29 10.13 7.94
C ASP A 164 20.08 9.75 6.68
N GLY A 165 21.00 10.63 6.25
CA GLY A 165 21.83 10.47 5.05
C GLY A 165 21.13 10.77 3.72
N ARG A 166 19.85 11.14 3.74
CA ARG A 166 19.06 11.52 2.57
C ARG A 166 18.93 13.05 2.45
N PRO A 167 19.01 13.63 1.24
CA PRO A 167 18.87 15.07 1.04
C PRO A 167 17.46 15.56 1.32
N ALA A 168 17.27 16.87 1.33
CA ALA A 168 15.95 17.49 1.23
C ALA A 168 15.37 17.31 -0.18
N SER A 169 14.04 17.25 -0.29
CA SER A 169 13.34 17.25 -1.57
C SER A 169 13.58 18.58 -2.31
N VAL A 170 13.80 18.50 -3.60
CA VAL A 170 13.86 19.66 -4.49
C VAL A 170 12.49 20.05 -5.05
N GLN A 171 11.41 19.37 -4.61
CA GLN A 171 10.02 19.66 -4.98
C GLN A 171 9.78 19.55 -6.48
N ASP A 172 10.34 18.53 -7.13
CA ASP A 172 10.28 18.35 -8.58
C ASP A 172 9.00 17.68 -9.09
N GLY A 173 8.18 17.10 -8.18
CA GLY A 173 6.90 16.52 -8.54
C GLY A 173 6.97 15.09 -9.11
N PHE A 174 8.10 14.42 -9.09
CA PHE A 174 8.28 13.08 -9.68
C PHE A 174 8.30 11.93 -8.66
N ASN A 175 7.62 12.07 -7.54
CA ASN A 175 7.63 11.07 -6.47
C ASN A 175 7.08 9.69 -6.91
N PHE A 176 6.07 9.68 -7.79
CA PHE A 176 5.52 8.42 -8.32
C PHE A 176 6.45 7.74 -9.32
N GLN A 177 7.33 8.47 -9.96
CA GLN A 177 8.32 7.93 -10.88
C GLN A 177 9.59 7.43 -10.18
N GLY A 178 9.60 7.41 -8.84
CA GLY A 178 10.70 6.91 -8.05
C GLY A 178 11.72 7.96 -7.65
N ASP A 179 11.51 8.85 -6.84
CA ASP A 179 12.35 9.92 -6.29
C ASP A 179 13.87 9.78 -6.55
N LYS A 180 14.31 10.23 -7.72
CA LYS A 180 15.73 10.17 -8.18
C LYS A 180 16.68 10.86 -7.21
N GLN A 181 16.19 11.83 -6.44
CA GLN A 181 16.96 12.58 -5.44
C GLN A 181 17.23 11.78 -4.15
N LYS A 182 16.53 10.68 -3.91
CA LYS A 182 16.58 9.89 -2.66
C LYS A 182 16.10 10.67 -1.43
N SER A 183 15.30 11.69 -1.61
CA SER A 183 14.73 12.51 -0.51
C SER A 183 13.58 11.79 0.19
N LYS A 184 12.80 11.02 -0.58
CA LYS A 184 11.73 10.15 -0.10
C LYS A 184 12.30 8.83 0.44
N TRP A 185 11.78 8.37 1.56
CA TRP A 185 12.13 7.07 2.10
C TRP A 185 11.57 5.94 1.21
N SER A 186 12.40 4.94 1.00
CA SER A 186 12.01 3.62 0.52
C SER A 186 12.94 2.56 1.11
N THR A 187 12.52 1.31 1.10
CA THR A 187 13.38 0.22 1.56
C THR A 187 14.63 0.08 0.69
N LEU A 188 14.57 0.48 -0.59
CA LEU A 188 15.71 0.50 -1.51
C LEU A 188 16.82 1.46 -1.05
N VAL A 189 16.45 2.65 -0.54
CA VAL A 189 17.45 3.68 -0.18
C VAL A 189 17.91 3.60 1.27
N ARG A 190 17.24 2.82 2.12
CA ARG A 190 17.58 2.78 3.56
C ARG A 190 17.74 1.37 4.12
N GLU A 191 16.68 0.60 4.23
CA GLU A 191 16.71 -0.66 4.98
C GLU A 191 17.52 -1.76 4.30
N ILE A 192 17.43 -1.87 2.98
CA ILE A 192 18.16 -2.91 2.23
C ILE A 192 19.66 -2.65 2.25
N PRO A 193 20.17 -1.44 1.89
CA PRO A 193 21.60 -1.16 2.01
C PRO A 193 22.14 -1.40 3.43
N ARG A 194 21.44 -0.95 4.44
CA ARG A 194 21.84 -1.13 5.84
C ARG A 194 21.84 -2.58 6.31
N ALA A 195 20.90 -3.38 5.79
CA ALA A 195 20.90 -4.81 6.07
C ALA A 195 22.13 -5.48 5.44
N ILE A 196 22.46 -5.13 4.20
CA ILE A 196 23.65 -5.66 3.50
C ILE A 196 24.95 -5.21 4.20
N GLU A 197 25.05 -3.96 4.64
CA GLU A 197 26.20 -3.41 5.38
C GLU A 197 26.50 -4.16 6.68
N THR A 198 25.53 -4.85 7.29
CA THR A 198 25.78 -5.71 8.45
C THR A 198 26.64 -6.93 8.12
N GLY A 199 26.78 -7.31 6.84
CA GLY A 199 27.42 -8.56 6.41
C GLY A 199 26.56 -9.82 6.65
N LEU A 200 25.33 -9.66 7.14
CA LEU A 200 24.41 -10.76 7.47
C LEU A 200 23.19 -10.84 6.52
N CYS A 201 23.12 -9.99 5.50
CA CYS A 201 22.03 -9.99 4.54
C CYS A 201 22.55 -10.25 3.12
N GLU A 202 22.05 -11.30 2.50
CA GLU A 202 22.25 -11.58 1.07
C GLU A 202 20.98 -11.17 0.30
N LEU A 203 21.12 -10.32 -0.71
CA LEU A 203 20.04 -9.94 -1.62
C LEU A 203 20.21 -10.69 -2.94
N ARG A 204 19.15 -11.37 -3.38
CA ARG A 204 19.04 -12.00 -4.70
C ARG A 204 17.87 -11.38 -5.43
N ALA A 205 18.17 -10.50 -6.38
CA ALA A 205 17.21 -10.00 -7.36
C ALA A 205 16.91 -11.07 -8.41
N ASP A 206 15.89 -10.84 -9.24
CA ASP A 206 15.44 -11.77 -10.28
C ASP A 206 15.24 -13.22 -9.80
N SER A 207 14.82 -13.34 -8.54
CA SER A 207 14.65 -14.59 -7.81
C SER A 207 13.20 -14.77 -7.41
N HIS A 208 12.42 -15.39 -8.31
CA HIS A 208 10.98 -15.53 -8.16
C HIS A 208 10.59 -16.73 -7.29
N ALA A 209 10.14 -16.49 -6.06
CA ALA A 209 9.65 -17.53 -5.16
C ALA A 209 8.40 -18.20 -5.75
N VAL A 210 8.41 -19.53 -5.82
CA VAL A 210 7.33 -20.32 -6.47
C VAL A 210 6.66 -21.28 -5.51
N GLN A 211 7.32 -21.68 -4.43
CA GLN A 211 6.76 -22.59 -3.44
C GLN A 211 7.51 -22.47 -2.11
N ILE A 212 6.80 -22.59 -1.01
CA ILE A 212 7.35 -22.83 0.33
C ILE A 212 7.16 -24.31 0.63
N THR A 213 8.26 -25.00 0.94
CA THR A 213 8.23 -26.42 1.35
C THR A 213 8.18 -26.53 2.87
N HIS A 214 7.77 -27.68 3.37
CA HIS A 214 7.69 -27.99 4.79
C HIS A 214 8.23 -29.39 5.07
N ASP A 215 8.65 -29.63 6.30
CA ASP A 215 9.04 -30.93 6.80
C ASP A 215 7.82 -31.81 7.18
N SER A 216 8.07 -33.01 7.65
CA SER A 216 7.03 -33.96 8.09
C SER A 216 6.27 -33.52 9.35
N SER A 217 6.74 -32.49 10.07
CA SER A 217 6.04 -31.89 11.20
C SER A 217 5.16 -30.70 10.80
N GLY A 218 5.19 -30.27 9.54
CA GLY A 218 4.47 -29.13 9.02
C GLY A 218 5.20 -27.80 9.21
N LYS A 219 6.46 -27.79 9.67
CA LYS A 219 7.28 -26.57 9.73
C LYS A 219 7.84 -26.24 8.35
N ALA A 220 7.79 -24.97 7.94
CA ALA A 220 8.45 -24.49 6.74
C ALA A 220 9.97 -24.79 6.82
N ASP A 221 10.55 -25.35 5.78
CA ASP A 221 11.96 -25.78 5.74
C ASP A 221 12.76 -25.13 4.61
N ALA A 222 12.10 -24.66 3.55
CA ALA A 222 12.76 -23.94 2.46
C ALA A 222 11.78 -23.14 1.61
N VAL A 223 12.37 -22.24 0.79
CA VAL A 223 11.68 -21.57 -0.33
C VAL A 223 12.30 -22.08 -1.63
N LEU A 224 11.47 -22.56 -2.55
CA LEU A 224 11.84 -22.83 -3.94
C LEU A 224 11.64 -21.56 -4.76
N TYR A 225 12.62 -21.21 -5.58
CA TYR A 225 12.56 -20.03 -6.42
C TYR A 225 13.22 -20.28 -7.78
N LEU A 226 12.80 -19.53 -8.78
CA LEU A 226 13.35 -19.52 -10.13
C LEU A 226 14.27 -18.31 -10.27
N ASP A 227 15.46 -18.50 -10.85
CA ASP A 227 16.33 -17.41 -11.27
C ASP A 227 15.88 -16.76 -12.58
N ALA A 228 16.64 -15.79 -13.10
CA ALA A 228 16.33 -15.08 -14.35
C ALA A 228 16.23 -16.02 -15.55
N GLU A 229 17.00 -17.10 -15.56
CA GLU A 229 17.07 -18.12 -16.61
C GLU A 229 15.99 -19.19 -16.48
N GLY A 230 15.25 -19.21 -15.34
CA GLY A 230 14.21 -20.21 -15.03
C GLY A 230 14.73 -21.49 -14.38
N ASN A 231 15.95 -21.49 -13.87
CA ASN A 231 16.47 -22.62 -13.12
C ASN A 231 15.86 -22.63 -11.71
N LEU A 232 15.47 -23.82 -11.25
CA LEU A 232 14.88 -23.99 -9.93
C LEU A 232 15.97 -24.13 -8.87
N HIS A 233 15.87 -23.30 -7.84
CA HIS A 233 16.76 -23.29 -6.68
C HIS A 233 15.98 -23.55 -5.39
N ARG A 234 16.68 -24.00 -4.36
CA ARG A 234 16.14 -24.21 -3.02
C ARG A 234 16.94 -23.43 -1.99
N GLN A 235 16.29 -22.51 -1.27
CA GLN A 235 16.86 -21.82 -0.14
C GLN A 235 16.27 -22.39 1.15
N ALA A 236 17.09 -23.12 1.90
CA ALA A 236 16.70 -23.60 3.23
C ALA A 236 16.61 -22.46 4.23
N ALA A 237 15.66 -22.52 5.14
CA ALA A 237 15.43 -21.50 6.15
C ALA A 237 14.84 -22.09 7.44
N LYS A 238 15.25 -21.58 8.61
CA LYS A 238 14.61 -21.89 9.89
C LYS A 238 13.29 -21.12 10.05
N VAL A 239 13.22 -19.93 9.51
CA VAL A 239 12.03 -19.07 9.51
C VAL A 239 11.84 -18.52 8.11
N VAL A 240 10.61 -18.54 7.61
CA VAL A 240 10.23 -17.94 6.34
C VAL A 240 9.34 -16.72 6.61
N CYS A 241 9.72 -15.57 6.05
CA CYS A 241 8.94 -14.33 6.07
C CYS A 241 8.47 -13.99 4.66
N VAL A 242 7.18 -14.11 4.39
CA VAL A 242 6.57 -13.74 3.11
C VAL A 242 6.26 -12.25 3.11
N ALA A 243 6.64 -11.55 2.07
CA ALA A 243 6.46 -10.10 1.91
C ALA A 243 6.18 -9.72 0.45
N GLY A 244 5.37 -10.53 -0.24
CA GLY A 244 5.06 -10.38 -1.67
C GLY A 244 3.85 -9.48 -1.97
N ASN A 245 3.29 -8.78 -1.00
CA ASN A 245 2.05 -7.98 -1.00
C ASN A 245 0.75 -8.82 -0.92
N SER A 246 -0.39 -8.12 -0.79
CA SER A 246 -1.71 -8.76 -0.57
C SER A 246 -2.27 -9.55 -1.78
N ILE A 247 -1.54 -9.61 -2.88
CA ILE A 247 -1.90 -10.41 -4.06
C ILE A 247 -0.93 -11.59 -4.23
N GLU A 248 0.38 -11.33 -4.23
CA GLU A 248 1.36 -12.37 -4.50
C GLU A 248 1.66 -13.22 -3.25
N SER A 249 1.50 -12.68 -2.02
CA SER A 249 1.67 -13.46 -0.79
C SER A 249 0.64 -14.59 -0.66
N PRO A 250 -0.68 -14.35 -0.78
CA PRO A 250 -1.65 -15.45 -0.80
C PRO A 250 -1.47 -16.37 -2.01
N ARG A 251 -1.09 -15.83 -3.19
CA ARG A 251 -0.78 -16.67 -4.35
C ARG A 251 0.32 -17.69 -4.03
N LEU A 252 1.41 -17.25 -3.40
CA LEU A 252 2.52 -18.13 -3.02
C LEU A 252 2.06 -19.21 -2.03
N LEU A 253 1.23 -18.87 -1.04
CA LEU A 253 0.70 -19.86 -0.11
C LEU A 253 -0.23 -20.87 -0.79
N LEU A 254 -1.08 -20.43 -1.73
CA LEU A 254 -1.93 -21.31 -2.53
C LEU A 254 -1.11 -22.24 -3.46
N LEU A 255 -0.06 -21.72 -4.11
CA LEU A 255 0.88 -22.50 -4.91
C LEU A 255 1.68 -23.52 -4.07
N SER A 256 1.78 -23.30 -2.76
CA SER A 256 2.49 -24.17 -1.83
C SER A 256 1.63 -25.31 -1.26
N ALA A 257 0.59 -25.70 -1.98
CA ALA A 257 -0.24 -26.85 -1.62
C ALA A 257 0.58 -28.16 -1.56
N SER A 258 0.20 -29.06 -0.65
CA SER A 258 0.84 -30.36 -0.44
C SER A 258 -0.17 -31.39 0.06
N SER A 259 0.25 -32.62 0.25
CA SER A 259 -0.63 -33.65 0.86
C SER A 259 -1.05 -33.30 2.30
N MET A 260 -0.23 -32.54 3.03
CA MET A 260 -0.54 -32.08 4.40
C MET A 260 -1.42 -30.81 4.38
N PHE A 261 -1.26 -29.95 3.37
CA PHE A 261 -1.98 -28.70 3.18
C PHE A 261 -2.63 -28.67 1.79
N PRO A 262 -3.69 -29.47 1.54
CA PRO A 262 -4.24 -29.68 0.19
C PRO A 262 -4.81 -28.40 -0.45
N ASP A 263 -5.32 -27.47 0.36
CA ASP A 263 -5.95 -26.24 -0.09
C ASP A 263 -4.99 -25.01 -0.07
N GLY A 264 -3.68 -25.27 0.03
CA GLY A 264 -2.64 -24.25 0.17
C GLY A 264 -2.00 -24.23 1.57
N LEU A 265 -0.74 -23.81 1.64
CA LEU A 265 0.00 -23.72 2.90
C LEU A 265 -0.67 -22.74 3.87
N ALA A 266 -0.81 -23.15 5.13
CA ALA A 266 -1.43 -22.35 6.20
C ALA A 266 -2.92 -22.00 5.94
N ASN A 267 -3.66 -22.82 5.22
CA ASN A 267 -5.04 -22.55 4.80
C ASN A 267 -6.10 -23.49 5.44
N SER A 268 -5.88 -23.97 6.65
CA SER A 268 -6.87 -24.81 7.35
C SER A 268 -8.18 -24.06 7.66
N SER A 269 -8.11 -22.74 7.76
CA SER A 269 -9.28 -21.87 7.96
C SER A 269 -10.07 -21.59 6.67
N GLY A 270 -9.49 -21.80 5.49
CA GLY A 270 -10.03 -21.34 4.20
C GLY A 270 -9.92 -19.84 3.96
N GLU A 271 -9.19 -19.10 4.82
CA GLU A 271 -9.08 -17.65 4.78
C GLU A 271 -7.90 -17.13 3.94
N VAL A 272 -7.02 -18.01 3.44
CA VAL A 272 -5.96 -17.61 2.51
C VAL A 272 -6.56 -17.02 1.25
N GLY A 273 -6.22 -15.76 0.97
CA GLY A 273 -6.75 -14.98 -0.14
C GLY A 273 -8.04 -14.22 0.16
N CYS A 274 -8.77 -14.51 1.24
CA CYS A 274 -10.04 -13.86 1.57
C CYS A 274 -9.86 -12.46 2.16
N ASN A 275 -10.92 -11.63 2.09
CA ASN A 275 -10.96 -10.29 2.69
C ASN A 275 -9.92 -9.32 2.09
N TYR A 276 -9.67 -9.43 0.80
CA TYR A 276 -8.85 -8.45 0.09
C TYR A 276 -9.51 -7.08 0.12
N MET A 277 -8.73 -6.07 0.48
CA MET A 277 -9.10 -4.67 0.56
C MET A 277 -8.09 -3.83 -0.22
N ARG A 278 -8.49 -2.63 -0.63
CA ARG A 278 -7.62 -1.75 -1.42
C ARG A 278 -7.77 -0.26 -1.10
N HIS A 279 -8.48 0.07 -0.06
CA HIS A 279 -9.04 1.39 0.23
C HIS A 279 -9.99 1.89 -0.87
N LEU A 280 -11.05 2.54 -0.42
CA LEU A 280 -11.90 3.35 -1.24
C LEU A 280 -11.07 4.47 -1.89
N THR A 281 -11.18 4.64 -3.20
CA THR A 281 -10.50 5.71 -3.92
C THR A 281 -11.43 6.52 -4.79
N GLY A 282 -11.03 7.75 -5.05
CA GLY A 282 -11.60 8.68 -5.99
C GLY A 282 -10.79 9.96 -6.01
N SER A 283 -10.92 10.76 -7.04
CA SER A 283 -10.26 12.05 -7.11
C SER A 283 -11.21 13.14 -7.55
N MET A 284 -10.91 14.34 -7.10
CA MET A 284 -11.59 15.56 -7.52
C MET A 284 -10.58 16.51 -8.13
N TYR A 285 -10.80 16.93 -9.35
CA TYR A 285 -10.05 18.02 -10.00
C TYR A 285 -10.91 19.25 -10.12
N ALA A 286 -10.32 20.41 -9.99
CA ALA A 286 -11.03 21.68 -9.99
C ALA A 286 -10.29 22.71 -10.80
N ARG A 287 -11.01 23.41 -11.68
CA ARG A 287 -10.51 24.48 -12.54
C ARG A 287 -10.73 25.84 -11.88
N PHE A 288 -9.73 26.69 -12.00
CA PHE A 288 -9.72 28.06 -11.48
C PHE A 288 -9.46 29.08 -12.60
N GLU A 289 -9.90 30.32 -12.41
CA GLU A 289 -9.60 31.40 -13.36
C GLU A 289 -8.08 31.70 -13.42
N LYS A 290 -7.40 31.61 -12.30
CA LYS A 290 -5.95 31.86 -12.19
C LYS A 290 -5.16 30.56 -12.22
N PRO A 291 -3.95 30.55 -12.80
CA PRO A 291 -3.09 29.38 -12.78
C PRO A 291 -2.76 28.91 -11.37
N VAL A 292 -2.91 27.60 -11.16
CA VAL A 292 -2.54 26.90 -9.91
C VAL A 292 -1.16 26.24 -10.05
N HIS A 293 -0.88 25.68 -11.23
CA HIS A 293 0.35 24.93 -11.49
C HIS A 293 0.53 23.78 -10.46
N MET A 294 -0.46 22.91 -10.29
CA MET A 294 -0.46 21.82 -9.31
C MET A 294 0.79 20.93 -9.39
N TYR A 295 1.38 20.81 -10.58
CA TYR A 295 2.57 20.00 -10.85
C TYR A 295 3.87 20.57 -10.27
N ARG A 296 3.85 21.77 -9.69
CA ARG A 296 5.03 22.37 -9.06
C ARG A 296 5.07 22.01 -7.58
N GLY A 297 5.93 21.10 -7.22
CA GLY A 297 6.11 20.58 -5.86
C GLY A 297 5.72 19.11 -5.74
N GLU A 298 5.69 18.60 -4.52
CA GLU A 298 5.38 17.19 -4.26
C GLU A 298 4.00 16.81 -4.81
N THR A 299 3.91 15.60 -5.34
CA THR A 299 2.68 15.02 -5.89
C THR A 299 1.56 14.99 -4.87
N MET A 300 1.86 14.51 -3.65
CA MET A 300 1.02 14.65 -2.47
C MET A 300 1.73 15.56 -1.48
N ALA A 301 1.16 16.73 -1.23
CA ALA A 301 1.77 17.78 -0.43
C ALA A 301 0.85 18.25 0.70
N GLY A 302 -0.29 17.66 0.90
CA GLY A 302 -1.23 18.04 1.94
C GLY A 302 -2.28 17.00 2.23
N ILE A 303 -2.78 17.01 3.45
CA ILE A 303 -3.80 16.08 3.96
C ILE A 303 -4.83 16.84 4.79
N ILE A 304 -6.11 16.48 4.66
CA ILE A 304 -7.21 16.84 5.58
C ILE A 304 -7.63 15.58 6.30
N ALA A 305 -7.70 15.65 7.64
CA ALA A 305 -8.03 14.52 8.52
C ALA A 305 -9.37 14.68 9.26
N ASP A 306 -10.12 15.74 9.01
CA ASP A 306 -11.40 16.01 9.72
C ASP A 306 -12.45 14.91 9.50
N GLU A 307 -12.39 14.22 8.37
CA GLU A 307 -13.33 13.16 8.01
C GLU A 307 -12.83 11.74 8.37
N GLN A 308 -11.63 11.60 8.91
CA GLN A 308 -11.12 10.31 9.38
C GLN A 308 -11.98 9.73 10.52
N PRO A 309 -12.39 10.50 11.55
CA PRO A 309 -13.12 9.92 12.66
C PRO A 309 -14.45 9.29 12.22
N HIS A 310 -14.72 8.08 12.74
CA HIS A 310 -16.02 7.45 12.57
C HIS A 310 -17.15 8.35 13.07
N ASN A 311 -18.14 8.58 12.24
CA ASN A 311 -19.33 9.36 12.59
C ASN A 311 -20.59 8.76 11.91
N PRO A 312 -21.41 8.00 12.65
CA PRO A 312 -22.56 7.31 12.09
C PRO A 312 -23.65 8.25 11.52
N SER A 313 -23.66 9.55 11.92
CA SER A 313 -24.62 10.52 11.37
C SER A 313 -24.43 10.81 9.89
N ARG A 314 -23.29 10.39 9.30
CA ARG A 314 -23.01 10.52 7.85
C ARG A 314 -23.68 9.44 7.00
N GLY A 315 -24.30 8.42 7.62
CA GLY A 315 -24.98 7.34 6.92
C GLY A 315 -24.07 6.19 6.47
N PHE A 316 -22.82 6.16 6.95
CA PHE A 316 -21.85 5.09 6.75
C PHE A 316 -20.94 4.94 7.98
N VAL A 317 -20.26 3.79 8.09
CA VAL A 317 -19.22 3.54 9.11
C VAL A 317 -17.84 3.78 8.53
N GLY A 318 -16.85 3.97 9.43
CA GLY A 318 -15.47 4.30 9.03
C GLY A 318 -15.27 5.78 8.77
N GLY A 319 -14.19 6.10 8.07
CA GLY A 319 -13.79 7.45 7.71
C GLY A 319 -12.89 7.50 6.48
N TYR A 320 -12.50 8.71 6.10
CA TYR A 320 -11.62 8.94 4.96
C TYR A 320 -10.74 10.17 5.16
N TYR A 321 -9.66 10.22 4.40
CA TYR A 321 -8.82 11.40 4.22
C TYR A 321 -9.05 12.03 2.86
N MET A 322 -8.79 13.33 2.77
CA MET A 322 -8.55 14.01 1.50
C MET A 322 -7.09 14.41 1.45
N GLU A 323 -6.42 14.09 0.36
CA GLU A 323 -5.02 14.39 0.14
C GLU A 323 -4.83 15.16 -1.15
N THR A 324 -3.92 16.11 -1.23
CA THR A 324 -3.64 16.74 -2.52
C THR A 324 -3.05 15.72 -3.48
N LEU A 325 -3.44 15.78 -4.74
CA LEU A 325 -2.90 14.94 -5.79
C LEU A 325 -2.56 15.79 -7.00
N ALA A 326 -1.29 15.86 -7.34
CA ALA A 326 -0.80 16.46 -8.57
C ALA A 326 -0.35 15.36 -9.52
N LEU A 327 -0.97 15.28 -10.67
CA LEU A 327 -0.57 14.39 -11.76
C LEU A 327 0.02 15.22 -12.89
N GLY A 328 0.97 14.69 -13.63
CA GLY A 328 1.39 15.26 -14.89
C GLY A 328 0.31 15.07 -15.98
N PRO A 329 0.46 15.68 -17.15
CA PRO A 329 -0.56 15.65 -18.20
C PRO A 329 -0.92 14.24 -18.65
N SER A 330 0.05 13.35 -18.73
CA SER A 330 -0.16 11.96 -19.20
C SER A 330 -1.00 11.14 -18.23
N PHE A 331 -0.70 11.21 -16.93
CA PHE A 331 -1.49 10.57 -15.90
C PHE A 331 -2.87 11.20 -15.80
N LEU A 332 -2.95 12.52 -15.83
CA LEU A 332 -4.23 13.22 -15.76
C LEU A 332 -5.14 12.77 -16.91
N ALA A 333 -4.63 12.75 -18.13
CA ALA A 333 -5.38 12.29 -19.31
C ALA A 333 -5.90 10.85 -19.16
N SER A 334 -5.11 9.97 -18.55
CA SER A 334 -5.49 8.56 -18.37
C SER A 334 -6.49 8.33 -17.23
N PHE A 335 -6.47 9.17 -16.19
CA PHE A 335 -7.25 8.93 -14.97
C PHE A 335 -8.50 9.77 -14.84
N VAL A 336 -8.51 10.99 -15.38
CA VAL A 336 -9.65 11.89 -15.16
C VAL A 336 -10.87 11.41 -15.93
N GLU A 337 -10.68 11.01 -17.16
CA GLU A 337 -11.75 10.46 -18.00
C GLU A 337 -11.17 9.39 -18.94
N PRO A 338 -11.03 8.14 -18.47
CA PRO A 338 -10.43 7.07 -19.25
C PRO A 338 -11.13 6.88 -20.61
N GLY A 339 -10.36 6.95 -21.69
CA GLY A 339 -10.88 6.81 -23.05
C GLY A 339 -11.56 8.06 -23.63
N ALA A 340 -11.49 9.18 -22.91
CA ALA A 340 -12.04 10.45 -23.40
C ALA A 340 -11.31 10.96 -24.66
N TRP A 341 -12.05 11.63 -25.49
CA TRP A 341 -11.55 12.27 -26.71
C TRP A 341 -12.47 13.44 -27.11
N GLY A 342 -12.01 14.27 -28.06
CA GLY A 342 -12.81 15.35 -28.59
C GLY A 342 -12.65 16.68 -27.86
N GLU A 343 -13.62 17.58 -28.03
CA GLU A 343 -13.54 18.97 -27.59
C GLU A 343 -13.51 19.10 -26.06
N ASP A 344 -14.39 18.37 -25.35
CA ASP A 344 -14.45 18.41 -23.88
C ASP A 344 -13.14 17.95 -23.22
N PHE A 345 -12.53 16.89 -23.78
CA PHE A 345 -11.21 16.42 -23.33
C PHE A 345 -10.11 17.44 -23.58
N THR A 346 -10.12 18.08 -24.76
CA THR A 346 -9.15 19.12 -25.12
C THR A 346 -9.28 20.33 -24.19
N GLU A 347 -10.50 20.81 -23.92
CA GLU A 347 -10.75 21.91 -22.99
C GLU A 347 -10.22 21.60 -21.58
N MET A 348 -10.43 20.37 -21.11
CA MET A 348 -9.92 19.93 -19.82
C MET A 348 -8.38 19.95 -19.78
N MET A 349 -7.71 19.46 -20.83
CA MET A 349 -6.25 19.42 -20.89
C MET A 349 -5.63 20.81 -21.08
N ASP A 350 -6.27 21.68 -21.85
CA ASP A 350 -5.84 23.09 -22.01
C ASP A 350 -5.93 23.85 -20.68
N ALA A 351 -6.87 23.48 -19.80
CA ALA A 351 -6.99 24.05 -18.47
C ALA A 351 -5.97 23.49 -17.43
N TYR A 352 -5.05 22.62 -17.82
CA TYR A 352 -4.12 21.92 -16.93
C TYR A 352 -3.37 22.85 -15.97
N ALA A 353 -2.84 23.98 -16.47
CA ALA A 353 -2.13 24.94 -15.64
C ALA A 353 -3.01 25.59 -14.55
N ASN A 354 -4.33 25.63 -14.79
CA ASN A 354 -5.35 26.24 -13.91
C ASN A 354 -6.02 25.20 -13.01
N THR A 355 -5.59 23.97 -13.03
CA THR A 355 -6.23 22.85 -12.32
C THR A 355 -5.54 22.57 -10.99
N ALA A 356 -6.34 22.34 -9.95
CA ALA A 356 -5.96 21.74 -8.68
C ALA A 356 -6.54 20.34 -8.58
N GLY A 357 -5.86 19.44 -7.85
CA GLY A 357 -6.31 18.07 -7.67
C GLY A 357 -6.23 17.58 -6.23
N MET A 358 -7.19 16.73 -5.85
CA MET A 358 -7.13 15.97 -4.60
C MET A 358 -7.49 14.51 -4.83
N TRP A 359 -6.95 13.66 -3.97
CA TRP A 359 -7.29 12.26 -3.82
C TRP A 359 -8.13 12.06 -2.58
N ILE A 360 -9.11 11.19 -2.68
CA ILE A 360 -9.92 10.70 -1.57
C ILE A 360 -9.45 9.29 -1.28
N VAL A 361 -9.09 9.02 -0.04
CA VAL A 361 -8.70 7.70 0.44
C VAL A 361 -9.52 7.37 1.68
N GLY A 362 -10.25 6.28 1.64
CA GLY A 362 -11.15 5.89 2.72
C GLY A 362 -11.08 4.41 3.03
N GLU A 363 -11.59 4.08 4.19
CA GLU A 363 -11.73 2.71 4.63
C GLU A 363 -12.69 1.96 3.70
N ASP A 364 -12.29 0.78 3.25
CA ASP A 364 -13.15 -0.17 2.58
C ASP A 364 -13.44 -1.39 3.47
N MET A 365 -14.61 -1.98 3.31
CA MET A 365 -15.05 -3.08 4.17
C MET A 365 -14.46 -4.41 3.71
N PRO A 366 -13.87 -5.20 4.64
CA PRO A 366 -13.46 -6.56 4.32
C PRO A 366 -14.68 -7.42 3.99
N GLN A 367 -14.62 -8.14 2.88
CA GLN A 367 -15.66 -9.07 2.41
C GLN A 367 -15.01 -10.39 2.03
N THR A 368 -15.58 -11.52 2.44
CA THR A 368 -15.06 -12.86 2.07
C THR A 368 -15.13 -13.12 0.56
N SER A 369 -16.03 -12.45 -0.14
CA SER A 369 -16.14 -12.49 -1.61
C SER A 369 -14.99 -11.75 -2.31
N ASN A 370 -14.42 -10.72 -1.67
CA ASN A 370 -13.23 -10.04 -2.18
C ASN A 370 -12.00 -10.88 -1.87
N ARG A 371 -11.48 -11.54 -2.90
CA ARG A 371 -10.49 -12.59 -2.67
C ARG A 371 -9.50 -12.79 -3.81
N ILE A 372 -8.36 -13.31 -3.43
CA ILE A 372 -7.30 -13.77 -4.33
C ILE A 372 -7.42 -15.29 -4.46
N THR A 373 -7.47 -15.78 -5.68
CA THR A 373 -7.44 -17.21 -6.01
C THR A 373 -6.40 -17.47 -7.09
N LEU A 374 -6.11 -18.73 -7.38
CA LEU A 374 -5.30 -19.10 -8.55
C LEU A 374 -6.17 -19.09 -9.80
N SER A 375 -5.67 -18.58 -10.91
CA SER A 375 -6.37 -18.60 -12.19
C SER A 375 -6.37 -19.99 -12.80
N ASP A 376 -7.52 -20.44 -13.29
CA ASP A 376 -7.67 -21.72 -13.97
C ASP A 376 -7.16 -21.66 -15.43
N SER A 377 -7.07 -20.48 -16.03
CA SER A 377 -6.81 -20.29 -17.46
C SER A 377 -5.53 -19.55 -17.78
N SER A 378 -5.10 -18.64 -16.90
CA SER A 378 -3.96 -17.76 -17.14
C SER A 378 -2.73 -18.18 -16.35
N LYS A 379 -1.58 -18.15 -16.98
CA LYS A 379 -0.30 -18.53 -16.40
C LYS A 379 0.74 -17.43 -16.64
N ASP A 380 1.68 -17.33 -15.71
CA ASP A 380 2.84 -16.45 -15.85
C ASP A 380 3.88 -17.03 -16.85
N LYS A 381 4.97 -16.29 -17.05
CA LYS A 381 6.06 -16.70 -17.95
C LYS A 381 6.72 -18.04 -17.58
N TRP A 382 6.51 -18.48 -16.34
CA TRP A 382 7.05 -19.74 -15.81
C TRP A 382 6.05 -20.90 -15.87
N GLY A 383 4.85 -20.65 -16.37
CA GLY A 383 3.78 -21.66 -16.47
C GLY A 383 2.98 -21.87 -15.18
N LEU A 384 3.18 -21.03 -14.17
CA LEU A 384 2.43 -21.11 -12.91
C LEU A 384 1.12 -20.32 -13.01
N PRO A 385 0.02 -20.79 -12.38
CA PRO A 385 -1.21 -20.03 -12.30
C PRO A 385 -0.96 -18.62 -11.72
N VAL A 386 -1.50 -17.61 -12.39
CA VAL A 386 -1.44 -16.23 -11.87
C VAL A 386 -2.53 -15.98 -10.83
N ALA A 387 -2.39 -14.92 -10.05
CA ALA A 387 -3.43 -14.51 -9.13
C ALA A 387 -4.68 -14.06 -9.90
N ASN A 388 -5.85 -14.54 -9.49
CA ASN A 388 -7.14 -14.03 -9.92
C ASN A 388 -7.71 -13.18 -8.78
N VAL A 389 -7.94 -11.88 -9.04
CA VAL A 389 -8.43 -10.94 -8.02
C VAL A 389 -9.91 -10.70 -8.24
N ASN A 390 -10.72 -11.04 -7.25
CA ASN A 390 -12.13 -10.66 -7.21
C ASN A 390 -12.33 -9.55 -6.19
N TYR A 391 -12.87 -8.42 -6.64
CA TYR A 391 -13.15 -7.27 -5.78
C TYR A 391 -14.44 -6.56 -6.22
N ASP A 392 -15.32 -6.30 -5.24
CA ASP A 392 -16.50 -5.46 -5.38
C ASP A 392 -16.57 -4.48 -4.21
N ASP A 393 -17.00 -3.25 -4.49
CA ASP A 393 -17.24 -2.25 -3.44
C ASP A 393 -18.41 -2.69 -2.54
N HIS A 394 -18.27 -2.54 -1.23
CA HIS A 394 -19.37 -2.70 -0.30
C HIS A 394 -20.33 -1.48 -0.39
N ALA A 395 -21.61 -1.66 -0.09
CA ALA A 395 -22.58 -0.55 -0.10
C ALA A 395 -22.18 0.63 0.82
N ASN A 396 -21.54 0.31 1.95
CA ASN A 396 -20.95 1.30 2.84
C ASN A 396 -19.90 2.18 2.14
N ASP A 397 -19.02 1.55 1.35
CA ASP A 397 -17.90 2.21 0.68
C ASP A 397 -18.42 3.13 -0.44
N VAL A 398 -19.46 2.68 -1.17
CA VAL A 398 -20.16 3.51 -2.17
C VAL A 398 -20.79 4.74 -1.53
N SER A 399 -21.43 4.58 -0.35
CA SER A 399 -22.04 5.69 0.39
C SER A 399 -20.98 6.68 0.88
N MET A 400 -19.87 6.18 1.43
CA MET A 400 -18.75 7.01 1.87
C MET A 400 -18.13 7.78 0.70
N ARG A 401 -17.88 7.13 -0.44
CA ARG A 401 -17.30 7.78 -1.63
C ARG A 401 -18.21 8.88 -2.17
N THR A 402 -19.51 8.63 -2.22
CA THR A 402 -20.50 9.63 -2.66
C THR A 402 -20.45 10.86 -1.77
N TYR A 403 -20.49 10.66 -0.46
CA TYR A 403 -20.39 11.74 0.53
C TYR A 403 -19.05 12.49 0.40
N ALA A 404 -17.94 11.76 0.25
CA ALA A 404 -16.62 12.35 0.13
C ALA A 404 -16.49 13.23 -1.13
N TYR A 405 -17.04 12.81 -2.26
CA TYR A 405 -17.08 13.63 -3.48
C TYR A 405 -17.86 14.94 -3.27
N GLU A 406 -18.99 14.90 -2.58
CA GLU A 406 -19.78 16.12 -2.26
C GLU A 406 -18.97 17.09 -1.40
N LYS A 407 -18.24 16.57 -0.40
CA LYS A 407 -17.35 17.39 0.45
C LYS A 407 -16.16 17.96 -0.32
N ALA A 408 -15.53 17.18 -1.17
CA ALA A 408 -14.44 17.60 -2.03
C ALA A 408 -14.86 18.71 -3.01
N GLU A 409 -16.03 18.54 -3.63
CA GLU A 409 -16.62 19.56 -4.51
C GLU A 409 -16.94 20.85 -3.77
N ALA A 410 -17.58 20.75 -2.61
CA ALA A 410 -17.90 21.92 -1.77
C ALA A 410 -16.62 22.67 -1.34
N LEU A 411 -15.57 21.96 -0.99
CA LEU A 411 -14.27 22.53 -0.65
C LEU A 411 -13.68 23.35 -1.80
N TYR A 412 -13.62 22.79 -3.01
CA TYR A 412 -13.06 23.50 -4.16
C TYR A 412 -13.94 24.66 -4.62
N LYS A 413 -15.26 24.52 -4.58
CA LYS A 413 -16.20 25.64 -4.83
C LYS A 413 -15.98 26.78 -3.84
N ALA A 414 -15.81 26.48 -2.55
CA ALA A 414 -15.48 27.47 -1.53
C ALA A 414 -14.13 28.14 -1.78
N ALA A 415 -13.15 27.42 -2.34
CA ALA A 415 -11.87 27.98 -2.76
C ALA A 415 -11.95 28.88 -4.01
N GLY A 416 -13.09 28.93 -4.71
CA GLY A 416 -13.32 29.71 -5.91
C GLY A 416 -13.14 28.96 -7.22
N ALA A 417 -13.31 27.65 -7.22
CA ALA A 417 -13.30 26.86 -8.45
C ALA A 417 -14.47 27.27 -9.38
N ILE A 418 -14.18 27.39 -10.67
CA ILE A 418 -15.16 27.67 -11.73
C ILE A 418 -15.72 26.41 -12.38
N GLY A 419 -15.12 25.26 -12.11
CA GLY A 419 -15.56 23.94 -12.55
C GLY A 419 -14.93 22.85 -11.69
N THR A 420 -15.61 21.71 -11.55
CA THR A 420 -15.12 20.54 -10.82
C THR A 420 -15.38 19.28 -11.63
N HIS A 421 -14.47 18.31 -11.56
CA HIS A 421 -14.56 17.03 -12.22
C HIS A 421 -14.26 15.89 -11.24
N ARG A 422 -15.17 14.91 -11.17
CA ARG A 422 -15.02 13.69 -10.36
C ARG A 422 -14.44 12.60 -11.25
N THR A 423 -13.37 11.97 -10.83
CA THR A 423 -12.90 10.77 -11.54
C THR A 423 -13.83 9.59 -11.27
N PRO A 424 -13.94 8.62 -12.18
CA PRO A 424 -14.49 7.31 -11.83
C PRO A 424 -13.64 6.64 -10.75
N PRO A 425 -14.18 5.67 -9.99
CA PRO A 425 -13.38 4.84 -9.08
C PRO A 425 -12.26 4.13 -9.83
N TYR A 426 -11.07 4.13 -9.27
CA TYR A 426 -9.91 3.47 -9.86
C TYR A 426 -9.14 2.64 -8.81
N PRO A 427 -8.31 1.66 -9.25
CA PRO A 427 -7.55 0.83 -8.31
C PRO A 427 -6.59 1.66 -7.47
N SER A 428 -6.41 1.25 -6.21
CA SER A 428 -5.45 1.84 -5.29
C SER A 428 -4.14 1.06 -5.27
N THR A 429 -3.07 1.70 -4.78
CA THR A 429 -1.81 1.05 -4.41
C THR A 429 -1.87 0.42 -3.00
N HIS A 430 -2.95 0.61 -2.27
CA HIS A 430 -3.12 0.16 -0.88
C HIS A 430 -3.68 -1.25 -0.82
N ASN A 431 -2.92 -2.23 -1.30
CA ASN A 431 -3.33 -3.63 -1.24
C ASN A 431 -3.23 -4.16 0.19
N LEU A 432 -4.37 -4.58 0.77
CA LEU A 432 -4.53 -4.94 2.18
C LEU A 432 -5.31 -6.24 2.34
N GLY A 433 -5.22 -6.86 3.52
CA GLY A 433 -5.93 -8.10 3.82
C GLY A 433 -5.41 -9.28 3.01
N SER A 434 -6.25 -10.28 2.79
CA SER A 434 -5.97 -11.55 2.10
C SER A 434 -5.20 -12.61 2.91
N LEU A 435 -4.52 -12.24 3.99
CA LEU A 435 -3.89 -13.13 4.98
C LEU A 435 -4.05 -12.54 6.39
N ARG A 436 -5.23 -12.01 6.70
CA ARG A 436 -5.47 -11.19 7.88
C ARG A 436 -5.08 -11.86 9.20
N MET A 437 -4.61 -11.04 10.14
CA MET A 437 -4.45 -11.43 11.54
C MET A 437 -5.80 -11.61 12.22
N SER A 438 -5.87 -12.59 13.12
CA SER A 438 -7.04 -12.85 13.95
C SER A 438 -6.66 -13.43 15.31
N GLU A 439 -7.54 -13.28 16.29
CA GLU A 439 -7.37 -13.92 17.60
C GLU A 439 -7.56 -15.44 17.51
N LEU A 440 -8.54 -15.87 16.73
CA LEU A 440 -8.88 -17.29 16.58
C LEU A 440 -8.44 -17.82 15.21
N PRO A 441 -7.84 -19.03 15.15
CA PRO A 441 -7.36 -19.62 13.89
C PRO A 441 -8.43 -19.79 12.81
N LYS A 442 -9.70 -19.91 13.17
CA LYS A 442 -10.81 -20.05 12.22
C LYS A 442 -11.22 -18.74 11.52
N ASP A 443 -10.80 -17.60 12.05
CA ASP A 443 -11.25 -16.28 11.60
C ASP A 443 -10.18 -15.55 10.74
N GLY A 444 -8.99 -16.14 10.58
CA GLY A 444 -7.91 -15.61 9.77
C GLY A 444 -6.75 -16.58 9.62
N VAL A 445 -5.71 -16.13 8.94
CA VAL A 445 -4.53 -16.94 8.62
C VAL A 445 -3.42 -16.79 9.66
N LEU A 446 -3.31 -15.60 10.25
CA LEU A 446 -2.17 -15.19 11.07
C LEU A 446 -2.61 -14.82 12.49
N ASN A 447 -1.74 -15.10 13.45
CA ASN A 447 -1.89 -14.64 14.81
C ASN A 447 -1.41 -13.18 14.98
N ARG A 448 -1.49 -12.65 16.20
CA ARG A 448 -1.07 -11.29 16.55
C ARG A 448 0.38 -10.90 16.20
N TRP A 449 1.25 -11.86 15.91
CA TRP A 449 2.64 -11.64 15.53
C TRP A 449 2.85 -11.72 14.01
N GLY A 450 1.77 -11.88 13.23
CA GLY A 450 1.86 -12.16 11.81
C GLY A 450 2.46 -13.54 11.50
N CYS A 451 2.46 -14.45 12.48
CA CYS A 451 2.85 -15.84 12.32
C CYS A 451 1.62 -16.68 11.93
N ALA A 452 1.76 -17.58 10.99
CA ALA A 452 0.68 -18.47 10.59
C ALA A 452 0.19 -19.33 11.76
N HIS A 453 -1.13 -19.48 11.88
CA HIS A 453 -1.73 -20.33 12.91
C HIS A 453 -1.31 -21.80 12.73
N ASP A 454 -1.23 -22.27 11.50
CA ASP A 454 -0.92 -23.66 11.16
C ASP A 454 0.59 -23.95 11.10
N VAL A 455 1.41 -22.97 10.72
CA VAL A 455 2.85 -23.16 10.44
C VAL A 455 3.67 -22.19 11.29
N LYS A 456 4.21 -22.69 12.41
CA LYS A 456 4.73 -21.86 13.51
C LYS A 456 5.99 -21.05 13.20
N ASN A 457 6.68 -21.32 12.11
CA ASN A 457 7.85 -20.59 11.65
C ASN A 457 7.66 -19.90 10.29
N LEU A 458 6.40 -19.76 9.86
CA LEU A 458 5.99 -19.00 8.70
C LEU A 458 5.35 -17.68 9.15
N PHE A 459 5.91 -16.57 8.68
CA PHE A 459 5.45 -15.21 8.96
C PHE A 459 5.08 -14.48 7.67
N VAL A 460 4.22 -13.49 7.79
CA VAL A 460 3.88 -12.57 6.70
C VAL A 460 4.17 -11.14 7.14
N SER A 461 4.81 -10.34 6.28
CA SER A 461 5.39 -9.03 6.62
C SER A 461 5.01 -7.93 5.64
N ASP A 462 3.80 -7.96 5.09
CA ASP A 462 3.28 -6.97 4.15
C ASP A 462 1.83 -6.59 4.49
N GLY A 463 1.16 -5.84 3.61
CA GLY A 463 -0.22 -5.38 3.82
C GLY A 463 -1.26 -6.48 3.93
N SER A 464 -0.94 -7.71 3.53
CA SER A 464 -1.89 -8.83 3.62
C SER A 464 -2.25 -9.24 5.06
N VAL A 465 -1.41 -8.87 6.04
CA VAL A 465 -1.65 -9.16 7.46
C VAL A 465 -2.80 -8.34 8.06
N MET A 466 -3.21 -7.25 7.42
CA MET A 466 -4.16 -6.29 7.98
C MET A 466 -5.55 -6.90 8.14
N THR A 467 -6.10 -6.76 9.35
CA THR A 467 -7.42 -7.29 9.72
C THR A 467 -8.54 -6.43 9.10
N THR A 468 -8.35 -5.10 9.10
CA THR A 468 -9.19 -4.09 8.47
C THR A 468 -8.32 -3.01 7.86
N GLY A 469 -8.85 -2.22 6.91
CA GLY A 469 -8.08 -1.22 6.17
C GLY A 469 -7.77 0.02 7.00
N GLY A 470 -8.69 0.45 7.87
CA GLY A 470 -8.67 1.80 8.43
C GLY A 470 -8.78 2.87 7.35
N ALA A 471 -8.81 4.14 7.73
CA ALA A 471 -8.83 5.24 6.77
C ALA A 471 -7.43 5.72 6.39
N ALA A 472 -6.42 5.46 7.23
CA ALA A 472 -5.07 5.97 7.06
C ALA A 472 -4.26 5.18 6.03
N ASN A 473 -3.43 5.89 5.24
CA ASN A 473 -2.48 5.24 4.33
C ASN A 473 -1.66 4.18 5.07
N PRO A 474 -1.58 2.93 4.57
CA PRO A 474 -1.20 1.78 5.39
C PRO A 474 0.30 1.62 5.60
N THR A 475 1.15 2.27 4.81
CA THR A 475 2.59 1.97 4.78
C THR A 475 3.27 2.16 6.14
N LEU A 476 2.93 3.21 6.89
CA LEU A 476 3.50 3.41 8.23
C LEU A 476 3.13 2.24 9.16
N THR A 477 1.88 1.79 9.12
CA THR A 477 1.40 0.66 9.94
C THR A 477 2.08 -0.65 9.53
N ILE A 478 2.25 -0.90 8.23
CA ILE A 478 2.98 -2.07 7.71
C ILE A 478 4.42 -2.07 8.22
N VAL A 479 5.12 -0.93 8.16
CA VAL A 479 6.50 -0.81 8.66
C VAL A 479 6.57 -1.02 10.17
N ALA A 480 5.65 -0.44 10.93
CA ALA A 480 5.58 -0.63 12.39
C ALA A 480 5.34 -2.10 12.77
N LEU A 481 4.42 -2.78 12.07
CA LEU A 481 4.15 -4.21 12.24
C LEU A 481 5.38 -5.06 11.89
N ALA A 482 6.09 -4.73 10.80
CA ALA A 482 7.30 -5.45 10.40
C ALA A 482 8.45 -5.30 11.41
N ILE A 483 8.62 -4.12 12.01
CA ILE A 483 9.59 -3.90 13.10
C ILE A 483 9.21 -4.74 14.33
N ARG A 484 7.93 -4.69 14.75
CA ARG A 484 7.42 -5.48 15.88
C ARG A 484 7.61 -6.99 15.67
N GLN A 485 7.28 -7.47 14.47
CA GLN A 485 7.44 -8.88 14.08
C GLN A 485 8.91 -9.31 14.10
N ALA A 486 9.81 -8.49 13.56
CA ALA A 486 11.24 -8.80 13.55
C ALA A 486 11.83 -8.90 14.97
N GLU A 487 11.42 -8.03 15.90
CA GLU A 487 11.82 -8.12 17.32
C GLU A 487 11.30 -9.42 17.97
N TYR A 488 10.06 -9.82 17.66
CA TYR A 488 9.49 -11.08 18.13
C TYR A 488 10.26 -12.29 17.59
N ILE A 489 10.51 -12.32 16.26
CA ILE A 489 11.28 -13.41 15.62
C ILE A 489 12.67 -13.52 16.22
N ALA A 490 13.38 -12.40 16.39
CA ALA A 490 14.73 -12.38 16.98
C ALA A 490 14.75 -12.94 18.39
N LYS A 491 13.79 -12.53 19.22
CA LYS A 491 13.63 -13.03 20.59
C LYS A 491 13.33 -14.52 20.61
N SER A 492 12.43 -15.00 19.78
CA SER A 492 12.01 -16.41 19.74
C SER A 492 13.12 -17.33 19.20
N LEU A 493 13.88 -16.89 18.17
CA LEU A 493 15.05 -17.63 17.69
C LEU A 493 16.14 -17.75 18.77
N ASN A 494 16.40 -16.66 19.50
CA ASN A 494 17.40 -16.68 20.57
C ASN A 494 16.95 -17.53 21.78
N ALA A 495 15.66 -17.69 22.00
CA ALA A 495 15.11 -18.56 23.04
C ALA A 495 15.01 -20.04 22.59
N GLY A 496 15.16 -20.33 21.30
CA GLY A 496 14.99 -21.68 20.74
C GLY A 496 13.52 -22.09 20.55
N ASP A 497 12.61 -21.13 20.51
CA ASP A 497 11.17 -21.38 20.32
C ASP A 497 10.79 -21.54 18.83
N LEU A 498 11.67 -21.08 17.92
CA LEU A 498 11.52 -21.16 16.45
C LEU A 498 12.62 -22.00 15.80
#